data_7c9ddb191044489f6c0a7dc2a75d40c2
#
_entry.id   7c9ddb191044489f6c0a7dc2a75d40c2
#
_cell.length_a   1.000
_cell.length_b   1.000
_cell.length_c   1.000
_cell.angle_alpha   90.00
_cell.angle_beta   90.00
_cell.angle_gamma   90.00
#
_symmetry.space_group_name_H-M   'P 1'
#
loop_
_entity.id
_entity.type
_entity.pdbx_description
1 polymer ?
#
loop_
_entity_poly.entity_id
_entity_poly.type
_entity_poly.pdbx_seq_one_letter_code
_entity_poly.pdbx_strand_id
1 'polypeptide(L)'
;MKNGAKLKPLLLGGGQEGGLRSGTENIASIMAFYEACKQIDIKRDYDHVSVLRQKFVDELKDVKFEINGNGSPYVLSLSFDGIRGETLMNMCQDKDVVFGLGSACSSKKVGNRVLDEMKQKNIIGSIRISFSRDTSIDEVIEAGKIVNEQAKKLYETLR
;
A
#
# COMPACT_ATOMS: atom_id res chain seq x y z
N MET A 1 3.39 13.67 -22.24
CA MET A 1 2.73 14.99 -22.36
C MET A 1 1.92 15.02 -23.65
N LYS A 2 0.77 15.71 -23.67
CA LYS A 2 0.08 15.99 -24.95
C LYS A 2 0.98 16.91 -25.80
N ASN A 3 1.14 16.58 -27.07
CA ASN A 3 1.88 17.43 -28.00
C ASN A 3 1.34 18.87 -27.97
N GLY A 4 2.21 19.86 -27.84
CA GLY A 4 1.84 21.28 -27.78
C GLY A 4 1.68 21.88 -26.37
N ALA A 5 1.81 21.09 -25.29
CA ALA A 5 1.83 21.66 -23.96
C ALA A 5 3.11 22.51 -23.75
N LYS A 6 2.92 23.81 -23.45
CA LYS A 6 4.02 24.73 -23.15
C LYS A 6 4.31 24.70 -21.66
N LEU A 7 5.48 24.17 -21.27
CA LEU A 7 5.97 24.23 -19.90
C LEU A 7 6.96 25.40 -19.76
N LYS A 8 6.83 26.15 -18.67
CA LYS A 8 7.84 27.11 -18.27
C LYS A 8 8.82 26.43 -17.32
N PRO A 9 10.13 26.52 -17.58
CA PRO A 9 11.12 25.96 -16.67
C PRO A 9 11.05 26.66 -15.31
N LEU A 10 11.15 25.87 -14.23
CA LEU A 10 11.20 26.39 -12.87
C LEU A 10 12.63 26.78 -12.48
N LEU A 11 13.62 26.00 -12.96
CA LEU A 11 15.04 26.24 -12.71
C LEU A 11 15.67 26.77 -14.00
N LEU A 12 16.10 28.03 -13.97
CA LEU A 12 16.76 28.73 -15.07
C LEU A 12 18.27 28.64 -14.90
N GLY A 13 19.02 28.56 -16.05
CA GLY A 13 20.49 28.50 -16.03
C GLY A 13 21.06 27.97 -17.35
N GLY A 14 21.96 26.98 -17.30
CA GLY A 14 22.81 26.52 -18.39
C GLY A 14 22.11 25.72 -19.49
N GLY A 15 20.79 25.61 -19.50
CA GLY A 15 20.02 24.98 -20.61
C GLY A 15 19.99 23.47 -20.62
N GLN A 16 20.42 22.78 -19.55
CA GLN A 16 20.34 21.32 -19.41
C GLN A 16 18.89 20.84 -19.53
N GLU A 17 18.69 19.56 -19.86
CA GLU A 17 17.38 18.92 -20.09
C GLU A 17 16.53 19.68 -21.14
N GLY A 18 17.16 20.10 -22.23
CA GLY A 18 16.49 20.88 -23.29
C GLY A 18 15.96 22.23 -22.81
N GLY A 19 16.56 22.83 -21.81
CA GLY A 19 16.14 24.10 -21.19
C GLY A 19 14.97 23.99 -20.23
N LEU A 20 14.48 22.78 -19.94
CA LEU A 20 13.36 22.56 -19.04
C LEU A 20 13.78 22.49 -17.56
N ARG A 21 14.99 22.05 -17.29
CA ARG A 21 15.54 21.97 -15.93
C ARG A 21 17.05 22.17 -15.96
N SER A 22 17.49 23.37 -15.67
CA SER A 22 18.92 23.71 -15.61
C SER A 22 19.57 23.18 -14.32
N GLY A 23 20.90 23.00 -14.39
CA GLY A 23 21.74 22.42 -13.34
C GLY A 23 22.32 21.07 -13.79
N THR A 24 23.49 20.74 -13.27
CA THR A 24 24.18 19.47 -13.56
C THR A 24 23.27 18.29 -13.28
N GLU A 25 23.25 17.32 -14.18
CA GLU A 25 22.45 16.12 -14.07
C GLU A 25 22.94 15.25 -12.89
N ASN A 26 22.01 14.68 -12.15
CA ASN A 26 22.31 13.77 -11.06
C ASN A 26 22.64 12.38 -11.62
N ILE A 27 23.85 12.22 -12.18
CA ILE A 27 24.29 10.97 -12.82
C ILE A 27 24.19 9.78 -11.87
N ALA A 28 24.55 9.96 -10.58
CA ALA A 28 24.50 8.89 -9.60
C ALA A 28 23.08 8.33 -9.43
N SER A 29 22.09 9.21 -9.30
CA SER A 29 20.68 8.78 -9.17
C SER A 29 20.13 8.20 -10.48
N ILE A 30 20.56 8.70 -11.64
CA ILE A 30 20.17 8.15 -12.95
C ILE A 30 20.69 6.72 -13.10
N MET A 31 21.95 6.48 -12.75
CA MET A 31 22.56 5.14 -12.80
C MET A 31 21.91 4.19 -11.79
N ALA A 32 21.64 4.64 -10.57
CA ALA A 32 20.94 3.83 -9.58
C ALA A 32 19.53 3.44 -10.04
N PHE A 33 18.80 4.37 -10.65
CA PHE A 33 17.47 4.11 -11.22
C PHE A 33 17.54 3.11 -12.38
N TYR A 34 18.54 3.25 -13.26
CA TYR A 34 18.77 2.31 -14.35
C TYR A 34 19.02 0.89 -13.83
N GLU A 35 19.91 0.73 -12.85
CA GLU A 35 20.19 -0.59 -12.26
C GLU A 35 18.96 -1.18 -11.54
N ALA A 36 18.16 -0.35 -10.85
CA ALA A 36 16.91 -0.80 -10.27
C ALA A 36 15.92 -1.30 -11.33
N CYS A 37 15.81 -0.60 -12.47
CA CYS A 37 14.95 -1.03 -13.58
C CYS A 37 15.38 -2.38 -14.17
N LYS A 38 16.68 -2.65 -14.26
CA LYS A 38 17.20 -3.93 -14.76
C LYS A 38 16.81 -5.13 -13.89
N GLN A 39 16.58 -4.91 -12.60
CA GLN A 39 16.22 -5.96 -11.64
C GLN A 39 14.73 -6.32 -11.67
N ILE A 40 13.91 -5.53 -12.35
CA ILE A 40 12.46 -5.76 -12.42
C ILE A 40 12.16 -6.91 -13.40
N ASP A 41 11.55 -7.96 -12.88
CA ASP A 41 10.90 -9.01 -13.67
C ASP A 41 9.39 -8.94 -13.38
N ILE A 42 8.66 -8.30 -14.28
CA ILE A 42 7.24 -7.99 -14.08
C ILE A 42 6.41 -9.26 -13.81
N LYS A 43 6.69 -10.34 -14.54
CA LYS A 43 5.91 -11.58 -14.41
C LYS A 43 6.24 -12.28 -13.10
N ARG A 44 7.52 -12.52 -12.83
CA ARG A 44 7.98 -13.17 -11.58
C ARG A 44 7.50 -12.39 -10.35
N ASP A 45 7.70 -11.06 -10.36
CA ASP A 45 7.37 -10.21 -9.22
C ASP A 45 5.85 -10.16 -9.00
N TYR A 46 5.05 -10.12 -10.08
CA TYR A 46 3.59 -10.19 -10.00
C TYR A 46 3.10 -11.53 -9.45
N ASP A 47 3.64 -12.63 -9.95
CA ASP A 47 3.27 -14.00 -9.53
C ASP A 47 3.63 -14.19 -8.05
N HIS A 48 4.82 -13.76 -7.63
CA HIS A 48 5.26 -13.82 -6.23
C HIS A 48 4.32 -13.04 -5.31
N VAL A 49 4.06 -11.77 -5.62
CA VAL A 49 3.20 -10.91 -4.80
C VAL A 49 1.75 -11.42 -4.76
N SER A 50 1.28 -12.05 -5.83
CA SER A 50 -0.04 -12.69 -5.84
C SER A 50 -0.12 -13.84 -4.83
N VAL A 51 0.94 -14.63 -4.70
CA VAL A 51 1.06 -15.68 -3.67
C VAL A 51 1.08 -15.07 -2.27
N LEU A 52 1.88 -14.01 -2.05
CA LEU A 52 1.94 -13.32 -0.76
C LEU A 52 0.56 -12.83 -0.32
N ARG A 53 -0.15 -12.16 -1.22
CA ARG A 53 -1.50 -11.66 -0.97
C ARG A 53 -2.45 -12.80 -0.56
N GLN A 54 -2.41 -13.91 -1.27
CA GLN A 54 -3.27 -15.06 -0.95
C GLN A 54 -2.91 -15.65 0.41
N LYS A 55 -1.62 -15.84 0.70
CA LYS A 55 -1.15 -16.37 1.99
C LYS A 55 -1.59 -15.49 3.16
N PHE A 56 -1.52 -14.16 3.01
CA PHE A 56 -2.03 -13.26 4.03
C PHE A 56 -3.52 -13.46 4.29
N VAL A 57 -4.33 -13.54 3.23
CA VAL A 57 -5.78 -13.74 3.34
C VAL A 57 -6.12 -15.08 3.96
N ASP A 58 -5.36 -16.13 3.64
CA ASP A 58 -5.55 -17.48 4.18
C ASP A 58 -5.36 -17.56 5.71
N GLU A 59 -4.61 -16.62 6.30
CA GLU A 59 -4.43 -16.56 7.76
C GLU A 59 -5.59 -15.86 8.49
N LEU A 60 -6.47 -15.15 7.80
CA LEU A 60 -7.63 -14.47 8.39
C LEU A 60 -8.82 -15.43 8.52
N LYS A 61 -8.74 -16.41 9.43
CA LYS A 61 -9.68 -17.54 9.50
C LYS A 61 -10.93 -17.29 10.35
N ASP A 62 -10.78 -16.54 11.45
CA ASP A 62 -11.81 -16.43 12.49
C ASP A 62 -12.39 -15.01 12.59
N VAL A 63 -12.22 -14.20 11.57
CA VAL A 63 -12.61 -12.80 11.56
C VAL A 63 -13.47 -12.47 10.32
N LYS A 64 -14.41 -11.55 10.48
CA LYS A 64 -15.27 -11.10 9.39
C LYS A 64 -14.65 -9.90 8.70
N PHE A 65 -14.35 -10.04 7.42
CA PHE A 65 -13.80 -8.98 6.60
C PHE A 65 -14.33 -9.04 5.16
N GLU A 66 -14.21 -7.92 4.47
CA GLU A 66 -14.47 -7.81 3.03
C GLU A 66 -13.19 -7.33 2.33
N ILE A 67 -12.92 -7.86 1.14
CA ILE A 67 -11.84 -7.39 0.28
C ILE A 67 -12.37 -6.26 -0.60
N ASN A 68 -11.77 -5.07 -0.50
CA ASN A 68 -12.17 -3.91 -1.27
C ASN A 68 -11.47 -3.91 -2.63
N GLY A 69 -12.21 -4.33 -3.66
CA GLY A 69 -11.68 -4.43 -5.02
C GLY A 69 -10.81 -5.66 -5.27
N ASN A 70 -10.49 -5.89 -6.54
CA ASN A 70 -9.71 -7.03 -7.03
C ASN A 70 -8.59 -6.61 -7.99
N GLY A 71 -8.04 -5.43 -7.80
CA GLY A 71 -7.03 -4.83 -8.67
C GLY A 71 -5.64 -5.47 -8.52
N SER A 72 -4.63 -4.64 -8.41
CA SER A 72 -3.23 -5.08 -8.28
C SER A 72 -2.99 -5.95 -7.05
N PRO A 73 -2.22 -7.05 -7.15
CA PRO A 73 -1.87 -7.88 -6.00
C PRO A 73 -0.95 -7.17 -5.00
N TYR A 74 -0.26 -6.11 -5.42
CA TYR A 74 0.65 -5.34 -4.58
C TYR A 74 -0.04 -4.58 -3.45
N VAL A 75 -1.36 -4.36 -3.55
CA VAL A 75 -2.15 -3.67 -2.53
C VAL A 75 -3.38 -4.48 -2.19
N LEU A 76 -3.53 -4.81 -0.92
CA LEU A 76 -4.70 -5.47 -0.36
C LEU A 76 -5.42 -4.47 0.55
N SER A 77 -6.66 -4.12 0.20
CA SER A 77 -7.53 -3.33 1.05
C SER A 77 -8.59 -4.23 1.65
N LEU A 78 -8.67 -4.23 2.98
CA LEU A 78 -9.62 -5.02 3.75
C LEU A 78 -10.49 -4.10 4.59
N SER A 79 -11.75 -4.44 4.77
CA SER A 79 -12.65 -3.79 5.73
C SER A 79 -13.16 -4.82 6.71
N PHE A 80 -12.86 -4.63 8.00
CA PHE A 80 -13.33 -5.48 9.09
C PHE A 80 -14.67 -4.96 9.61
N ASP A 81 -15.63 -5.86 9.81
CA ASP A 81 -16.94 -5.49 10.29
C ASP A 81 -16.93 -5.22 11.80
N GLY A 82 -17.49 -4.09 12.23
CA GLY A 82 -17.68 -3.76 13.64
C GLY A 82 -16.44 -3.35 14.44
N ILE A 83 -15.24 -3.34 13.86
CA ILE A 83 -14.01 -2.85 14.52
C ILE A 83 -13.42 -1.64 13.79
N ARG A 84 -12.63 -0.84 14.50
CA ARG A 84 -11.94 0.31 13.91
C ARG A 84 -10.56 -0.11 13.40
N GLY A 85 -10.27 0.17 12.14
CA GLY A 85 -8.98 -0.11 11.53
C GLY A 85 -7.81 0.57 12.26
N GLU A 86 -8.01 1.78 12.80
CA GLU A 86 -7.01 2.49 13.60
C GLU A 86 -6.66 1.75 14.89
N THR A 87 -7.65 1.22 15.60
CA THR A 87 -7.42 0.42 16.81
C THR A 87 -6.67 -0.86 16.48
N LEU A 88 -7.07 -1.56 15.41
CA LEU A 88 -6.39 -2.75 14.93
C LEU A 88 -4.93 -2.44 14.53
N MET A 89 -4.71 -1.33 13.83
CA MET A 89 -3.36 -0.90 13.44
C MET A 89 -2.45 -0.70 14.66
N ASN A 90 -2.92 0.02 15.67
CA ASN A 90 -2.14 0.27 16.88
C ASN A 90 -1.79 -1.03 17.61
N MET A 91 -2.75 -1.96 17.74
CA MET A 91 -2.49 -3.27 18.36
C MET A 91 -1.51 -4.14 17.58
N CYS A 92 -1.53 -4.06 16.25
CA CYS A 92 -0.57 -4.77 15.39
C CYS A 92 0.80 -4.10 15.41
N GLN A 93 0.87 -2.77 15.50
CA GLN A 93 2.13 -2.03 15.61
C GLN A 93 2.92 -2.42 16.86
N ASP A 94 2.24 -2.70 17.98
CA ASP A 94 2.85 -3.23 19.21
C ASP A 94 3.47 -4.64 19.02
N LYS A 95 3.22 -5.26 17.86
CA LYS A 95 3.75 -6.56 17.43
C LYS A 95 4.62 -6.45 16.16
N ASP A 96 5.16 -5.26 15.90
CA ASP A 96 6.02 -4.95 14.74
C ASP A 96 5.34 -5.14 13.37
N VAL A 97 4.01 -5.20 13.31
CA VAL A 97 3.24 -5.25 12.05
C VAL A 97 2.63 -3.90 11.76
N VAL A 98 3.10 -3.25 10.70
CA VAL A 98 2.66 -1.91 10.28
C VAL A 98 1.94 -1.97 8.95
N PHE A 99 0.77 -1.37 8.89
CA PHE A 99 -0.02 -1.22 7.66
C PHE A 99 -0.70 0.16 7.60
N GLY A 100 -1.24 0.52 6.45
CA GLY A 100 -1.87 1.83 6.25
C GLY A 100 -3.35 1.86 6.57
N LEU A 101 -3.84 3.04 6.94
CA LEU A 101 -5.27 3.35 7.04
C LEU A 101 -5.64 4.27 5.87
N GLY A 102 -6.51 3.82 4.98
CA GLY A 102 -7.02 4.65 3.91
C GLY A 102 -5.95 5.30 3.01
N SER A 103 -6.20 6.53 2.54
CA SER A 103 -5.22 7.31 1.77
C SER A 103 -4.29 8.09 2.69
N ALA A 104 -2.99 8.06 2.40
CA ALA A 104 -1.94 8.71 3.21
C ALA A 104 -2.15 10.22 3.44
N CYS A 105 -2.92 10.90 2.58
CA CYS A 105 -3.14 12.34 2.64
C CYS A 105 -4.37 12.76 3.45
N SER A 106 -5.13 11.84 4.04
CA SER A 106 -6.42 12.13 4.68
C SER A 106 -6.41 12.00 6.20
N SER A 107 -5.26 12.12 6.85
CA SER A 107 -5.09 11.96 8.30
C SER A 107 -5.98 12.85 9.18
N LYS A 108 -6.63 13.87 8.63
CA LYS A 108 -7.53 14.80 9.34
C LYS A 108 -9.02 14.65 9.00
N LYS A 109 -9.39 13.79 8.04
CA LYS A 109 -10.79 13.55 7.70
C LYS A 109 -11.14 12.08 7.97
N VAL A 110 -12.15 11.87 8.77
CA VAL A 110 -12.79 10.55 8.93
C VAL A 110 -13.43 10.21 7.57
N GLY A 111 -12.81 9.29 6.82
CA GLY A 111 -13.29 8.85 5.52
C GLY A 111 -12.17 8.50 4.55
N ASN A 112 -12.39 7.51 3.73
CA ASN A 112 -11.50 7.12 2.64
C ASN A 112 -12.21 7.40 1.33
N ARG A 113 -11.87 8.53 0.68
CA ARG A 113 -12.51 8.96 -0.56
C ARG A 113 -12.62 7.86 -1.62
N VAL A 114 -11.63 6.98 -1.72
CA VAL A 114 -11.64 5.87 -2.69
C VAL A 114 -12.71 4.86 -2.31
N LEU A 115 -12.78 4.48 -1.04
CA LEU A 115 -13.79 3.53 -0.56
C LEU A 115 -15.21 4.15 -0.55
N ASP A 116 -15.31 5.46 -0.30
CA ASP A 116 -16.58 6.21 -0.42
C ASP A 116 -17.11 6.15 -1.86
N GLU A 117 -16.26 6.43 -2.85
CA GLU A 117 -16.62 6.35 -4.27
C GLU A 117 -16.94 4.90 -4.72
N MET A 118 -16.28 3.91 -4.10
CA MET A 118 -16.59 2.49 -4.30
C MET A 118 -17.85 2.05 -3.56
N LYS A 119 -18.48 2.92 -2.77
CA LYS A 119 -19.68 2.64 -1.96
C LYS A 119 -19.48 1.50 -0.95
N GLN A 120 -18.27 1.41 -0.39
CA GLN A 120 -17.98 0.44 0.66
C GLN A 120 -18.68 0.80 1.96
N LYS A 121 -19.23 -0.22 2.65
CA LYS A 121 -20.03 0.00 3.86
C LYS A 121 -19.17 0.20 5.11
N ASN A 122 -18.07 -0.54 5.23
CA ASN A 122 -17.26 -0.60 6.46
C ASN A 122 -15.95 0.19 6.35
N ILE A 123 -16.03 1.47 5.99
CA ILE A 123 -14.87 2.32 5.77
C ILE A 123 -14.03 2.52 7.04
N ILE A 124 -14.69 2.61 8.21
CA ILE A 124 -14.02 2.81 9.51
C ILE A 124 -13.14 1.61 9.87
N GLY A 125 -13.55 0.41 9.50
CA GLY A 125 -12.78 -0.83 9.69
C GLY A 125 -11.74 -1.10 8.62
N SER A 126 -11.49 -0.15 7.70
CA SER A 126 -10.61 -0.40 6.57
C SER A 126 -9.13 -0.30 6.93
N ILE A 127 -8.36 -1.25 6.42
CA ILE A 127 -6.90 -1.26 6.44
C ILE A 127 -6.35 -1.47 5.03
N ARG A 128 -5.09 -1.07 4.82
CA ARG A 128 -4.40 -1.27 3.55
C ARG A 128 -3.03 -1.87 3.78
N ILE A 129 -2.82 -3.03 3.19
CA ILE A 129 -1.57 -3.78 3.25
C ILE A 129 -0.90 -3.66 1.88
N SER A 130 0.40 -3.43 1.88
CA SER A 130 1.22 -3.36 0.68
C SER A 130 2.29 -4.44 0.71
N PHE A 131 2.43 -5.16 -0.39
CA PHE A 131 3.43 -6.21 -0.58
C PHE A 131 4.48 -5.75 -1.58
N SER A 132 5.70 -6.24 -1.43
CA SER A 132 6.78 -6.02 -2.40
C SER A 132 7.37 -7.35 -2.86
N ARG A 133 8.16 -7.30 -3.93
CA ARG A 133 8.93 -8.46 -4.40
C ARG A 133 9.96 -8.96 -3.39
N ASP A 134 10.35 -8.09 -2.46
CA ASP A 134 11.37 -8.39 -1.45
C ASP A 134 10.74 -8.91 -0.14
N THR A 135 9.41 -8.94 -0.04
CA THR A 135 8.68 -9.49 1.11
C THR A 135 8.72 -11.03 1.05
N SER A 136 9.04 -11.68 2.15
CA SER A 136 9.06 -13.14 2.23
C SER A 136 7.67 -13.73 2.55
N ILE A 137 7.50 -15.01 2.24
CA ILE A 137 6.26 -15.73 2.55
C ILE A 137 6.07 -15.85 4.07
N ASP A 138 7.15 -16.10 4.81
CA ASP A 138 7.11 -16.29 6.27
C ASP A 138 6.69 -14.99 6.99
N GLU A 139 7.23 -13.84 6.57
CA GLU A 139 6.82 -12.53 7.09
C GLU A 139 5.32 -12.28 6.88
N VAL A 140 4.81 -12.63 5.71
CA VAL A 140 3.39 -12.44 5.38
C VAL A 140 2.48 -13.35 6.18
N ILE A 141 2.87 -14.62 6.37
CA ILE A 141 2.12 -15.57 7.20
C ILE A 141 2.10 -15.09 8.66
N GLU A 142 3.22 -14.66 9.19
CA GLU A 142 3.31 -14.16 10.56
C GLU A 142 2.47 -12.89 10.74
N ALA A 143 2.59 -11.93 9.83
CA ALA A 143 1.77 -10.73 9.84
C ALA A 143 0.27 -11.04 9.76
N GLY A 144 -0.13 -11.97 8.91
CA GLY A 144 -1.52 -12.42 8.78
C GLY A 144 -2.06 -13.02 10.09
N LYS A 145 -1.27 -13.88 10.76
CA LYS A 145 -1.62 -14.45 12.07
C LYS A 145 -1.79 -13.37 13.13
N ILE A 146 -0.87 -12.41 13.18
CA ILE A 146 -0.94 -11.29 14.13
C ILE A 146 -2.21 -10.46 13.88
N VAL A 147 -2.49 -10.10 12.64
CA VAL A 147 -3.71 -9.34 12.30
C VAL A 147 -4.97 -10.12 12.69
N ASN A 148 -5.03 -11.42 12.39
CA ASN A 148 -6.14 -12.28 12.77
C ASN A 148 -6.34 -12.34 14.29
N GLU A 149 -5.27 -12.54 15.04
CA GLU A 149 -5.30 -12.58 16.51
C GLU A 149 -5.78 -11.26 17.13
N GLN A 150 -5.24 -10.13 16.68
CA GLN A 150 -5.60 -8.82 17.21
C GLN A 150 -7.05 -8.44 16.84
N ALA A 151 -7.49 -8.74 15.61
CA ALA A 151 -8.87 -8.54 15.21
C ALA A 151 -9.84 -9.40 16.03
N LYS A 152 -9.50 -10.66 16.32
CA LYS A 152 -10.30 -11.55 17.17
C LYS A 152 -10.44 -11.00 18.59
N LYS A 153 -9.37 -10.52 19.21
CA LYS A 153 -9.41 -9.87 20.54
C LYS A 153 -10.36 -8.67 20.54
N LEU A 154 -10.35 -7.85 19.48
CA LEU A 154 -11.27 -6.72 19.35
C LEU A 154 -12.73 -7.18 19.29
N TYR A 155 -13.04 -8.23 18.53
CA TYR A 155 -14.40 -8.80 18.49
C TYR A 155 -14.86 -9.35 19.82
N GLU A 156 -13.97 -9.94 20.63
CA GLU A 156 -14.28 -10.45 21.95
C GLU A 156 -14.56 -9.32 22.96
N THR A 157 -13.87 -8.20 22.83
CA THR A 157 -14.03 -7.03 23.71
C THR A 157 -15.31 -6.23 23.40
N LEU A 158 -15.84 -6.33 22.20
CA LEU A 158 -17.04 -5.60 21.74
C LEU A 158 -18.35 -6.39 21.95
N ARG A 159 -18.28 -7.62 22.47
CA ARG A 159 -19.42 -8.45 22.86
C ARG A 159 -19.78 -8.21 24.33
#